data_c46fe3c6fd4c7be8ce3bef88ebb1d54d
#
_entry.id   c46fe3c6fd4c7be8ce3bef88ebb1d54d
#
_cell.length_a   1.000
_cell.length_b   1.000
_cell.length_c   1.000
_cell.angle_alpha   90.00
_cell.angle_beta   90.00
_cell.angle_gamma   90.00
#
_symmetry.space_group_name_H-M   'P 1'
#
loop_
_entity.id
_entity.type
_entity.pdbx_description
1 polymer ?
#
loop_
_entity_poly.entity_id
_entity_poly.type
_entity_poly.pdbx_seq_one_letter_code
_entity_poly.pdbx_strand_id
1 'polypeptide(L)'
;MPRRHEIHGVYIPGSPVSPWPTIMPDRTQKTKGIVLRTVKYGETSLIVSIFTELFGLQSYMVSGVRASTKKGTGKANLFQPTAILDLVVYHNELKHLNRIKEFKWHHLYKNIFSDVPRNAVALFMIELLTKCLKQPEPNPELFEFCEDAFIHLDESSEAIMANFPLFFALHLPAFFGFRISDDYSEETPVLDLQEGTFFADKPDYLHFLEGKQAEITSELLKIMQPEELAQIKLNQDFRRQLLHAYETYYRLHIQDFGTMKTLPVLRELLG
;
A
#
# COMPACT_ATOMS: atom_id res chain seq x y z
N MET A 1 70.53 -4.65 59.34
CA MET A 1 70.36 -3.82 58.17
C MET A 1 70.64 -4.66 56.95
N PRO A 2 69.71 -4.92 56.09
CA PRO A 2 69.81 -4.56 54.71
C PRO A 2 68.48 -4.12 54.09
N ARG A 3 68.58 -3.39 53.19
CA ARG A 3 67.98 -2.52 52.18
C ARG A 3 66.66 -3.08 51.55
N ARG A 4 65.69 -2.19 51.48
CA ARG A 4 64.52 -2.22 50.65
C ARG A 4 64.87 -2.25 49.14
N HIS A 5 64.25 -3.10 48.40
CA HIS A 5 64.12 -2.94 46.93
C HIS A 5 62.65 -2.64 46.60
N GLU A 6 62.42 -1.41 46.16
CA GLU A 6 61.22 -1.00 45.47
C GLU A 6 61.24 -1.58 44.03
N ILE A 7 60.17 -2.27 43.67
CA ILE A 7 59.96 -2.69 42.29
C ILE A 7 58.90 -1.72 41.70
N HIS A 8 59.33 -0.94 40.73
CA HIS A 8 58.48 -0.06 39.94
C HIS A 8 57.38 -0.84 39.21
N GLY A 9 56.13 -0.45 39.45
CA GLY A 9 54.98 -0.92 38.68
C GLY A 9 55.05 -0.45 37.23
N VAL A 10 55.10 -1.40 36.32
CA VAL A 10 54.96 -1.13 34.89
C VAL A 10 53.49 -0.95 34.57
N TYR A 11 53.07 0.28 34.26
CA TYR A 11 51.75 0.59 33.71
C TYR A 11 51.71 0.10 32.25
N ILE A 12 50.89 -0.93 31.96
CA ILE A 12 50.63 -1.37 30.61
C ILE A 12 49.42 -0.57 30.09
N PRO A 13 49.57 0.34 29.10
CA PRO A 13 48.45 1.04 28.51
C PRO A 13 47.57 0.07 27.77
N GLY A 14 46.26 0.29 27.89
CA GLY A 14 45.18 -0.56 27.42
C GLY A 14 45.27 -1.06 25.99
N SER A 15 44.70 -2.21 25.82
CA SER A 15 44.44 -2.85 24.51
C SER A 15 43.79 -1.84 23.56
N PRO A 16 44.17 -1.84 22.27
CA PRO A 16 43.54 -0.94 21.30
C PRO A 16 42.05 -1.29 21.19
N VAL A 17 41.22 -0.31 21.51
CA VAL A 17 39.79 -0.37 21.22
C VAL A 17 39.67 -0.56 19.70
N SER A 18 39.11 -1.68 19.27
CA SER A 18 38.88 -1.99 17.86
C SER A 18 38.12 -0.82 17.20
N PRO A 19 38.66 -0.18 16.14
CA PRO A 19 37.98 0.91 15.44
C PRO A 19 36.84 0.44 14.51
N TRP A 20 36.56 -0.85 14.53
CA TRP A 20 35.48 -1.40 13.72
C TRP A 20 34.16 -1.24 14.46
N PRO A 21 33.14 -0.64 13.83
CA PRO A 21 31.83 -0.58 14.43
C PRO A 21 31.38 -2.03 14.72
N THR A 22 31.02 -2.28 15.97
CA THR A 22 30.39 -3.54 16.36
C THR A 22 29.16 -3.69 15.49
N ILE A 23 29.21 -4.60 14.50
CA ILE A 23 28.02 -4.98 13.70
C ILE A 23 27.06 -5.59 14.71
N MET A 24 26.11 -4.79 15.17
CA MET A 24 25.02 -5.31 15.98
C MET A 24 24.34 -6.43 15.13
N PRO A 25 24.09 -7.60 15.73
CA PRO A 25 23.39 -8.65 15.00
C PRO A 25 22.08 -8.08 14.50
N ASP A 26 21.78 -8.24 13.20
CA ASP A 26 20.52 -7.86 12.57
C ASP A 26 19.37 -8.43 13.42
N ARG A 27 18.75 -7.60 14.24
CA ARG A 27 17.62 -8.02 15.07
C ARG A 27 16.46 -8.31 14.12
N THR A 28 15.97 -9.53 14.18
CA THR A 28 14.76 -9.88 13.44
C THR A 28 13.56 -9.18 14.07
N GLN A 29 12.68 -8.64 13.23
CA GLN A 29 11.45 -7.95 13.63
C GLN A 29 10.24 -8.67 13.03
N LYS A 30 9.13 -8.67 13.77
CA LYS A 30 7.85 -9.21 13.28
C LYS A 30 7.00 -8.05 12.80
N THR A 31 6.42 -8.19 11.62
CA THR A 31 5.52 -7.18 11.03
C THR A 31 4.52 -7.87 10.11
N LYS A 32 3.37 -7.26 9.90
CA LYS A 32 2.50 -7.59 8.77
C LYS A 32 2.99 -6.88 7.52
N GLY A 33 2.60 -7.36 6.34
CA GLY A 33 2.93 -6.70 5.09
C GLY A 33 2.01 -7.09 3.96
N ILE A 34 1.66 -6.10 3.12
CA ILE A 34 0.87 -6.25 1.89
C ILE A 34 1.83 -6.28 0.71
N VAL A 35 1.80 -7.35 -0.08
CA VAL A 35 2.67 -7.49 -1.25
C VAL A 35 2.17 -6.58 -2.37
N LEU A 36 3.01 -5.63 -2.80
CA LEU A 36 2.68 -4.70 -3.89
C LEU A 36 3.22 -5.19 -5.24
N ARG A 37 4.44 -5.70 -5.25
CA ARG A 37 5.11 -6.14 -6.49
C ARG A 37 6.09 -7.25 -6.21
N THR A 38 6.20 -8.18 -7.19
CA THR A 38 7.14 -9.29 -7.14
C THR A 38 7.89 -9.40 -8.46
N VAL A 39 9.21 -9.55 -8.36
CA VAL A 39 10.10 -9.71 -9.51
C VAL A 39 10.98 -10.95 -9.29
N LYS A 40 11.13 -11.75 -10.32
CA LYS A 40 12.06 -12.90 -10.32
C LYS A 40 13.51 -12.40 -10.23
N TYR A 41 14.30 -12.99 -9.34
CA TYR A 41 15.70 -12.65 -9.16
C TYR A 41 16.55 -13.92 -9.11
N GLY A 42 17.51 -14.04 -10.04
CA GLY A 42 18.26 -15.27 -10.22
C GLY A 42 17.36 -16.49 -10.49
N GLU A 43 17.87 -17.68 -10.21
CA GLU A 43 17.14 -18.94 -10.50
C GLU A 43 16.04 -19.25 -9.48
N THR A 44 16.27 -18.99 -8.20
CA THR A 44 15.42 -19.48 -7.10
C THR A 44 14.83 -18.40 -6.22
N SER A 45 15.23 -17.14 -6.39
CA SER A 45 14.85 -16.02 -5.48
C SER A 45 13.80 -15.09 -6.11
N LEU A 46 13.18 -14.28 -5.24
CA LEU A 46 12.33 -13.16 -5.60
C LEU A 46 12.85 -11.88 -4.94
N ILE A 47 12.66 -10.74 -5.61
CA ILE A 47 12.65 -9.42 -4.98
C ILE A 47 11.19 -9.00 -4.91
N VAL A 48 10.75 -8.64 -3.70
CA VAL A 48 9.37 -8.26 -3.42
C VAL A 48 9.32 -6.88 -2.79
N SER A 49 8.44 -6.02 -3.31
CA SER A 49 8.10 -4.74 -2.69
C SER A 49 6.88 -4.96 -1.82
N ILE A 50 6.99 -4.64 -0.55
CA ILE A 50 5.96 -4.89 0.47
C ILE A 50 5.70 -3.59 1.22
N PHE A 51 4.44 -3.20 1.35
CA PHE A 51 4.01 -2.19 2.30
C PHE A 51 3.84 -2.87 3.65
N THR A 52 4.72 -2.54 4.60
CA THR A 52 4.74 -3.15 5.93
C THR A 52 4.14 -2.21 6.97
N GLU A 53 3.49 -2.77 7.96
CA GLU A 53 2.88 -2.04 9.07
C GLU A 53 3.93 -1.21 9.85
N LEU A 54 5.10 -1.81 10.14
CA LEU A 54 6.12 -1.18 11.00
C LEU A 54 7.15 -0.34 10.25
N PHE A 55 7.38 -0.58 8.96
CA PHE A 55 8.51 0.04 8.23
C PHE A 55 8.08 0.70 6.92
N GLY A 56 6.77 0.82 6.67
CA GLY A 56 6.26 1.36 5.42
C GLY A 56 6.68 0.53 4.19
N LEU A 57 6.91 1.20 3.08
CA LEU A 57 7.31 0.56 1.81
C LEU A 57 8.75 0.06 1.88
N GLN A 58 8.94 -1.25 1.77
CA GLN A 58 10.25 -1.91 1.83
C GLN A 58 10.45 -2.88 0.67
N SER A 59 11.71 -3.06 0.26
CA SER A 59 12.11 -4.11 -0.68
C SER A 59 12.82 -5.24 0.05
N TYR A 60 12.39 -6.46 -0.24
CA TYR A 60 12.93 -7.66 0.38
C TYR A 60 13.40 -8.69 -0.65
N MET A 61 14.53 -9.33 -0.37
CA MET A 61 14.96 -10.54 -1.07
C MET A 61 14.45 -11.78 -0.35
N VAL A 62 13.78 -12.65 -1.07
CA VAL A 62 13.28 -13.94 -0.60
C VAL A 62 13.97 -15.03 -1.36
N SER A 63 14.84 -15.78 -0.68
CA SER A 63 15.69 -16.80 -1.30
C SER A 63 15.05 -18.18 -1.31
N GLY A 64 15.27 -18.96 -2.37
CA GLY A 64 14.93 -20.39 -2.44
C GLY A 64 13.44 -20.70 -2.60
N VAL A 65 12.56 -19.70 -2.80
CA VAL A 65 11.10 -19.91 -2.89
C VAL A 65 10.64 -20.43 -4.26
N ARG A 66 11.49 -20.32 -5.28
CA ARG A 66 11.27 -20.83 -6.65
C ARG A 66 12.01 -22.13 -6.96
N ALA A 67 12.69 -22.71 -5.96
CA ALA A 67 13.39 -23.98 -6.16
C ALA A 67 12.39 -25.10 -6.50
N SER A 68 12.73 -25.95 -7.50
CA SER A 68 11.90 -27.07 -7.96
C SER A 68 11.87 -28.26 -6.99
N THR A 69 12.34 -28.10 -5.75
CA THR A 69 12.26 -29.13 -4.71
C THR A 69 10.85 -29.19 -4.12
N LYS A 70 10.41 -30.38 -3.64
CA LYS A 70 9.11 -30.56 -2.96
C LYS A 70 8.85 -29.54 -1.85
N LYS A 71 9.90 -28.99 -1.22
CA LYS A 71 9.81 -27.96 -0.16
C LYS A 71 9.70 -26.50 -0.69
N GLY A 72 10.08 -26.26 -1.96
CA GLY A 72 10.02 -24.93 -2.58
C GLY A 72 8.80 -24.70 -3.45
N THR A 73 8.14 -25.78 -3.89
CA THR A 73 6.96 -25.70 -4.76
C THR A 73 5.79 -25.05 -4.01
N GLY A 74 5.30 -23.95 -4.53
CA GLY A 74 4.15 -23.22 -3.95
C GLY A 74 4.52 -22.04 -3.05
N LYS A 75 5.73 -21.94 -2.50
CA LYS A 75 6.11 -20.81 -1.63
C LYS A 75 6.14 -19.47 -2.37
N ALA A 76 6.48 -19.48 -3.65
CA ALA A 76 6.48 -18.26 -4.47
C ALA A 76 5.06 -17.67 -4.62
N ASN A 77 4.01 -18.50 -4.54
CA ASN A 77 2.63 -18.07 -4.67
C ASN A 77 2.15 -17.22 -3.48
N LEU A 78 2.85 -17.27 -2.32
CA LEU A 78 2.54 -16.38 -1.21
C LEU A 78 2.90 -14.91 -1.52
N PHE A 79 3.79 -14.69 -2.47
CA PHE A 79 4.27 -13.35 -2.81
C PHE A 79 3.60 -12.77 -4.06
N GLN A 80 2.37 -13.16 -4.34
CA GLN A 80 1.57 -12.48 -5.39
C GLN A 80 1.05 -11.14 -4.87
N PRO A 81 0.91 -10.12 -5.74
CA PRO A 81 0.33 -8.84 -5.36
C PRO A 81 -0.99 -9.03 -4.62
N THR A 82 -1.29 -8.16 -3.68
CA THR A 82 -2.42 -8.18 -2.73
C THR A 82 -2.28 -9.13 -1.53
N ALA A 83 -1.39 -10.12 -1.56
CA ALA A 83 -1.21 -11.03 -0.42
C ALA A 83 -0.87 -10.28 0.86
N ILE A 84 -1.56 -10.61 1.96
CA ILE A 84 -1.26 -10.10 3.31
C ILE A 84 -0.53 -11.19 4.07
N LEU A 85 0.68 -10.87 4.53
CA LEU A 85 1.60 -11.83 5.15
C LEU A 85 2.03 -11.40 6.54
N ASP A 86 2.14 -12.36 7.46
CA ASP A 86 2.96 -12.24 8.67
C ASP A 86 4.41 -12.50 8.29
N LEU A 87 5.28 -11.58 8.65
CA LEU A 87 6.68 -11.60 8.28
C LEU A 87 7.59 -11.55 9.51
N VAL A 88 8.69 -12.29 9.44
CA VAL A 88 9.87 -12.07 10.30
C VAL A 88 11.00 -11.60 9.39
N VAL A 89 11.45 -10.38 9.57
CA VAL A 89 12.41 -9.72 8.68
C VAL A 89 13.71 -9.36 9.40
N TYR A 90 14.82 -9.38 8.65
CA TYR A 90 16.06 -8.72 9.02
C TYR A 90 15.97 -7.27 8.52
N HIS A 91 15.59 -6.34 9.41
CA HIS A 91 15.43 -4.95 9.05
C HIS A 91 16.67 -4.14 9.38
N ASN A 92 17.15 -3.38 8.38
CA ASN A 92 18.24 -2.43 8.52
C ASN A 92 17.91 -1.18 7.70
N GLU A 93 17.73 -0.05 8.37
CA GLU A 93 17.35 1.23 7.75
C GLU A 93 18.38 1.73 6.72
N LEU A 94 19.64 1.32 6.85
CA LEU A 94 20.71 1.71 5.92
C LEU A 94 20.72 0.88 4.63
N LYS A 95 19.86 -0.14 4.52
CA LYS A 95 19.83 -1.04 3.36
C LYS A 95 18.56 -0.84 2.54
N HIS A 96 18.72 -0.62 1.25
CA HIS A 96 17.62 -0.58 0.29
C HIS A 96 16.98 -1.96 0.00
N LEU A 97 17.69 -3.05 0.30
CA LEU A 97 17.22 -4.41 0.10
C LEU A 97 17.45 -5.24 1.38
N ASN A 98 16.39 -5.52 2.06
CA ASN A 98 16.35 -6.31 3.28
C ASN A 98 16.09 -7.81 2.99
N ARG A 99 15.99 -8.66 3.99
CA ARG A 99 15.73 -10.10 3.84
C ARG A 99 14.55 -10.54 4.70
N ILE A 100 13.73 -11.43 4.17
CA ILE A 100 12.71 -12.13 4.94
C ILE A 100 13.31 -13.43 5.47
N LYS A 101 13.16 -13.66 6.78
CA LYS A 101 13.55 -14.89 7.47
C LYS A 101 12.44 -15.92 7.45
N GLU A 102 11.23 -15.48 7.82
CA GLU A 102 10.04 -16.31 7.91
C GLU A 102 8.84 -15.55 7.35
N PHE A 103 7.90 -16.27 6.78
CA PHE A 103 6.66 -15.73 6.23
C PHE A 103 5.56 -16.77 6.23
N LYS A 104 4.34 -16.31 6.43
CA LYS A 104 3.11 -17.11 6.29
C LYS A 104 1.95 -16.18 5.90
N TRP A 105 0.85 -16.76 5.46
CA TRP A 105 -0.38 -16.01 5.28
C TRP A 105 -0.80 -15.37 6.60
N HIS A 106 -1.10 -14.06 6.58
CA HIS A 106 -1.84 -13.40 7.64
C HIS A 106 -3.33 -13.62 7.42
N HIS A 107 -3.80 -13.33 6.21
CA HIS A 107 -5.17 -13.57 5.76
C HIS A 107 -5.17 -14.43 4.49
N LEU A 108 -6.02 -15.45 4.45
CA LEU A 108 -6.18 -16.32 3.29
C LEU A 108 -7.49 -15.95 2.57
N TYR A 109 -7.37 -15.28 1.43
CA TYR A 109 -8.51 -14.88 0.62
C TYR A 109 -9.29 -16.09 0.08
N LYS A 110 -10.62 -15.94 0.05
CA LYS A 110 -11.55 -16.91 -0.53
C LYS A 110 -11.73 -16.68 -2.03
N ASN A 111 -11.78 -15.41 -2.44
CA ASN A 111 -12.24 -14.98 -3.76
C ASN A 111 -11.19 -14.18 -4.55
N ILE A 112 -10.43 -13.27 -3.95
CA ILE A 112 -9.53 -12.34 -4.66
C ILE A 112 -8.62 -13.06 -5.67
N PHE A 113 -8.12 -14.26 -5.36
CA PHE A 113 -7.22 -14.97 -6.26
C PHE A 113 -7.91 -15.88 -7.29
N SER A 114 -9.21 -16.09 -7.18
CA SER A 114 -9.99 -16.99 -8.03
C SER A 114 -11.06 -16.30 -8.88
N ASP A 115 -11.54 -15.13 -8.45
CA ASP A 115 -12.55 -14.32 -9.12
C ASP A 115 -11.85 -13.21 -9.93
N VAL A 116 -12.02 -13.23 -11.25
CA VAL A 116 -11.30 -12.31 -12.15
C VAL A 116 -11.68 -10.84 -11.95
N PRO A 117 -12.96 -10.44 -11.87
CA PRO A 117 -13.35 -9.06 -11.58
C PRO A 117 -12.80 -8.57 -10.24
N ARG A 118 -12.91 -9.39 -9.19
CA ARG A 118 -12.44 -9.06 -7.85
C ARG A 118 -10.92 -8.89 -7.79
N ASN A 119 -10.19 -9.76 -8.46
CA ASN A 119 -8.74 -9.65 -8.62
C ASN A 119 -8.35 -8.36 -9.33
N ALA A 120 -9.08 -7.97 -10.38
CA ALA A 120 -8.83 -6.72 -11.10
C ALA A 120 -9.04 -5.48 -10.21
N VAL A 121 -10.08 -5.48 -9.36
CA VAL A 121 -10.30 -4.42 -8.36
C VAL A 121 -9.14 -4.38 -7.37
N ALA A 122 -8.71 -5.52 -6.84
CA ALA A 122 -7.60 -5.59 -5.89
C ALA A 122 -6.28 -5.10 -6.53
N LEU A 123 -6.02 -5.43 -7.79
CA LEU A 123 -4.84 -4.92 -8.52
C LEU A 123 -4.92 -3.42 -8.79
N PHE A 124 -6.11 -2.88 -9.04
CA PHE A 124 -6.31 -1.43 -9.12
C PHE A 124 -5.96 -0.74 -7.80
N MET A 125 -6.42 -1.28 -6.67
CA MET A 125 -6.09 -0.74 -5.35
C MET A 125 -4.58 -0.77 -5.08
N ILE A 126 -3.89 -1.86 -5.44
CA ILE A 126 -2.43 -1.98 -5.34
C ILE A 126 -1.71 -0.95 -6.22
N GLU A 127 -2.15 -0.77 -7.46
CA GLU A 127 -1.53 0.21 -8.36
C GLU A 127 -1.69 1.62 -7.81
N LEU A 128 -2.90 1.98 -7.37
CA LEU A 128 -3.19 3.30 -6.81
C LEU A 128 -2.35 3.56 -5.55
N LEU A 129 -2.35 2.63 -4.60
CA LEU A 129 -1.53 2.70 -3.39
C LEU A 129 -0.04 2.85 -3.73
N THR A 130 0.48 2.04 -4.66
CA THR A 130 1.90 2.08 -5.06
C THR A 130 2.28 3.44 -5.64
N LYS A 131 1.38 4.09 -6.38
CA LYS A 131 1.62 5.43 -6.95
C LYS A 131 1.62 6.53 -5.88
N CYS A 132 0.88 6.35 -4.80
CA CYS A 132 0.84 7.28 -3.66
C CYS A 132 2.04 7.11 -2.73
N LEU A 133 2.52 5.88 -2.53
CA LEU A 133 3.65 5.58 -1.65
C LEU A 133 4.97 6.05 -2.27
N LYS A 134 5.43 7.25 -1.92
CA LYS A 134 6.70 7.84 -2.42
C LYS A 134 7.87 7.64 -1.44
N GLN A 135 7.59 7.53 -0.15
CA GLN A 135 8.59 7.42 0.91
C GLN A 135 8.41 6.08 1.67
N PRO A 136 9.49 5.51 2.21
CA PRO A 136 9.45 4.26 2.98
C PRO A 136 9.02 4.47 4.44
N GLU A 137 8.23 5.51 4.71
CA GLU A 137 7.79 5.84 6.07
C GLU A 137 6.65 4.93 6.52
N PRO A 138 6.64 4.47 7.80
CA PRO A 138 5.53 3.72 8.35
C PRO A 138 4.29 4.60 8.47
N ASN A 139 3.15 4.04 8.10
CA ASN A 139 1.84 4.63 8.30
C ASN A 139 0.87 3.52 8.73
N PRO A 140 0.75 3.25 10.04
CA PRO A 140 -0.10 2.17 10.55
C PRO A 140 -1.57 2.35 10.21
N GLU A 141 -2.10 3.58 10.22
CA GLU A 141 -3.50 3.86 9.88
C GLU A 141 -3.79 3.56 8.40
N LEU A 142 -2.88 3.94 7.50
CA LEU A 142 -2.97 3.57 6.09
C LEU A 142 -2.87 2.05 5.90
N PHE A 143 -2.00 1.39 6.67
CA PHE A 143 -1.85 -0.06 6.59
C PHE A 143 -3.15 -0.76 6.99
N GLU A 144 -3.74 -0.37 8.12
CA GLU A 144 -5.02 -0.89 8.61
C GLU A 144 -6.14 -0.66 7.60
N PHE A 145 -6.28 0.56 7.07
CA PHE A 145 -7.25 0.87 6.02
C PHE A 145 -7.09 -0.04 4.79
N CYS A 146 -5.87 -0.26 4.32
CA CYS A 146 -5.62 -1.14 3.18
C CYS A 146 -5.91 -2.61 3.51
N GLU A 147 -5.50 -3.10 4.68
CA GLU A 147 -5.77 -4.47 5.14
C GLU A 147 -7.27 -4.74 5.18
N ASP A 148 -8.04 -3.86 5.84
CA ASP A 148 -9.48 -3.97 5.94
C ASP A 148 -10.17 -3.87 4.58
N ALA A 149 -9.72 -2.95 3.71
CA ALA A 149 -10.26 -2.83 2.36
C ALA A 149 -10.09 -4.11 1.53
N PHE A 150 -8.95 -4.79 1.61
CA PHE A 150 -8.75 -6.07 0.92
C PHE A 150 -9.62 -7.19 1.50
N ILE A 151 -9.75 -7.26 2.82
CA ILE A 151 -10.58 -8.27 3.49
C ILE A 151 -12.06 -8.08 3.12
N HIS A 152 -12.57 -6.84 3.19
CA HIS A 152 -13.95 -6.52 2.80
C HIS A 152 -14.20 -6.78 1.30
N LEU A 153 -13.25 -6.41 0.44
CA LEU A 153 -13.35 -6.72 -0.99
C LEU A 153 -13.47 -8.23 -1.22
N ASP A 154 -12.70 -9.05 -0.51
CA ASP A 154 -12.71 -10.50 -0.67
C ASP A 154 -14.09 -11.11 -0.35
N GLU A 155 -14.78 -10.58 0.65
CA GLU A 155 -16.06 -11.10 1.14
C GLU A 155 -17.28 -10.36 0.58
N SER A 156 -17.09 -9.27 -0.19
CA SER A 156 -18.16 -8.40 -0.67
C SER A 156 -19.07 -9.08 -1.69
N SER A 157 -20.31 -8.60 -1.81
CA SER A 157 -21.22 -8.95 -2.91
C SER A 157 -20.76 -8.29 -4.22
N GLU A 158 -21.29 -8.75 -5.38
CA GLU A 158 -21.00 -8.13 -6.68
C GLU A 158 -21.37 -6.64 -6.75
N ALA A 159 -22.48 -6.25 -6.10
CA ALA A 159 -22.93 -4.85 -6.07
C ALA A 159 -21.95 -3.95 -5.32
N ILE A 160 -21.40 -4.43 -4.19
CA ILE A 160 -20.37 -3.74 -3.42
C ILE A 160 -19.06 -3.70 -4.21
N MET A 161 -18.62 -4.84 -4.74
CA MET A 161 -17.40 -4.99 -5.52
C MET A 161 -17.35 -4.01 -6.70
N ALA A 162 -18.46 -3.82 -7.41
CA ALA A 162 -18.51 -2.93 -8.56
C ALA A 162 -18.25 -1.45 -8.22
N ASN A 163 -18.60 -1.00 -7.01
CA ASN A 163 -18.39 0.36 -6.52
C ASN A 163 -17.12 0.50 -5.67
N PHE A 164 -16.48 -0.60 -5.30
CA PHE A 164 -15.31 -0.61 -4.42
C PHE A 164 -14.12 0.24 -4.94
N PRO A 165 -13.83 0.27 -6.26
CA PRO A 165 -12.78 1.14 -6.79
C PRO A 165 -13.04 2.63 -6.53
N LEU A 166 -14.30 3.07 -6.59
CA LEU A 166 -14.68 4.47 -6.31
C LEU A 166 -14.46 4.80 -4.83
N PHE A 167 -14.94 3.94 -3.95
CA PHE A 167 -14.76 4.06 -2.51
C PHE A 167 -13.27 4.16 -2.15
N PHE A 168 -12.46 3.20 -2.58
CA PHE A 168 -11.04 3.18 -2.26
C PHE A 168 -10.30 4.41 -2.81
N ALA A 169 -10.63 4.85 -4.04
CA ALA A 169 -10.02 6.03 -4.65
C ALA A 169 -10.39 7.34 -3.94
N LEU A 170 -11.54 7.44 -3.30
CA LEU A 170 -11.96 8.64 -2.56
C LEU A 170 -11.41 8.70 -1.13
N HIS A 171 -11.24 7.55 -0.48
CA HIS A 171 -10.79 7.52 0.91
C HIS A 171 -9.27 7.49 1.06
N LEU A 172 -8.55 6.90 0.11
CA LEU A 172 -7.09 6.82 0.13
C LEU A 172 -6.37 8.19 0.24
N PRO A 173 -6.83 9.29 -0.42
CA PRO A 173 -6.17 10.60 -0.35
C PRO A 173 -6.05 11.20 1.06
N ALA A 174 -6.92 10.79 1.99
CA ALA A 174 -6.90 11.28 3.36
C ALA A 174 -5.56 10.97 4.08
N PHE A 175 -4.93 9.86 3.75
CA PHE A 175 -3.65 9.44 4.32
C PHE A 175 -2.43 10.14 3.72
N PHE A 176 -2.63 10.93 2.66
CA PHE A 176 -1.58 11.64 1.93
C PHE A 176 -1.75 13.16 1.95
N GLY A 177 -2.74 13.66 2.71
CA GLY A 177 -2.93 15.09 2.95
C GLY A 177 -3.65 15.85 1.83
N PHE A 178 -4.29 15.15 0.89
CA PHE A 178 -5.08 15.77 -0.19
C PHE A 178 -6.50 15.20 -0.30
N ARG A 179 -7.15 14.95 0.84
CA ARG A 179 -8.53 14.48 0.86
C ARG A 179 -9.50 15.48 0.23
N ILE A 180 -10.57 14.99 -0.37
CA ILE A 180 -11.71 15.82 -0.78
C ILE A 180 -12.52 16.13 0.48
N SER A 181 -12.85 17.43 0.69
CA SER A 181 -13.78 17.87 1.74
C SER A 181 -15.22 17.59 1.30
N ASP A 182 -16.04 17.07 2.21
CA ASP A 182 -17.46 16.81 1.93
C ASP A 182 -18.30 18.02 2.35
N ASP A 183 -18.20 19.09 1.55
CA ASP A 183 -18.92 20.35 1.74
C ASP A 183 -20.06 20.52 0.71
N TYR A 184 -20.54 19.41 0.11
CA TYR A 184 -21.63 19.43 -0.87
C TYR A 184 -22.93 19.92 -0.25
N SER A 185 -23.54 20.90 -0.91
CA SER A 185 -24.89 21.39 -0.62
C SER A 185 -25.55 21.91 -1.91
N GLU A 186 -26.83 22.30 -1.82
CA GLU A 186 -27.50 22.99 -2.92
C GLU A 186 -26.84 24.34 -3.29
N GLU A 187 -26.18 24.97 -2.32
CA GLU A 187 -25.43 26.22 -2.49
C GLU A 187 -24.01 26.01 -3.02
N THR A 188 -23.43 24.84 -2.80
CA THR A 188 -22.08 24.46 -3.24
C THR A 188 -22.10 23.14 -4.02
N PRO A 189 -22.72 23.10 -5.22
CA PRO A 189 -22.96 21.84 -5.95
C PRO A 189 -21.82 21.43 -6.90
N VAL A 190 -20.73 22.18 -6.99
CA VAL A 190 -19.62 21.94 -7.92
C VAL A 190 -18.37 21.54 -7.17
N LEU A 191 -17.89 20.30 -7.40
CA LEU A 191 -16.63 19.83 -6.84
C LEU A 191 -15.47 20.27 -7.73
N ASP A 192 -14.61 21.11 -7.22
CA ASP A 192 -13.35 21.48 -7.86
C ASP A 192 -12.29 20.41 -7.57
N LEU A 193 -11.75 19.79 -8.62
CA LEU A 193 -10.74 18.74 -8.49
C LEU A 193 -9.31 19.27 -8.24
N GLN A 194 -9.06 20.58 -8.42
CA GLN A 194 -7.77 21.17 -8.05
C GLN A 194 -7.71 21.50 -6.56
N GLU A 195 -8.81 22.02 -6.02
CA GLU A 195 -8.89 22.41 -4.62
C GLU A 195 -9.36 21.26 -3.70
N GLY A 196 -10.04 20.25 -4.26
CA GLY A 196 -10.60 19.13 -3.48
C GLY A 196 -11.75 19.54 -2.57
N THR A 197 -12.54 20.55 -2.95
CA THR A 197 -13.67 21.07 -2.18
C THR A 197 -14.80 21.52 -3.09
N PHE A 198 -16.00 21.72 -2.50
CA PHE A 198 -17.20 22.13 -3.25
C PHE A 198 -17.38 23.63 -3.22
N PHE A 199 -17.82 24.21 -4.37
CA PHE A 199 -18.07 25.62 -4.58
C PHE A 199 -19.46 25.88 -5.17
N ALA A 200 -19.91 27.13 -5.06
CA ALA A 200 -21.16 27.59 -5.67
C ALA A 200 -21.06 27.68 -7.19
N ASP A 201 -19.96 28.24 -7.68
CA ASP A 201 -19.73 28.55 -9.09
C ASP A 201 -18.70 27.60 -9.71
N LYS A 202 -18.80 27.40 -11.03
CA LYS A 202 -17.84 26.63 -11.79
C LYS A 202 -16.52 27.39 -11.93
N PRO A 203 -15.37 26.71 -11.80
CA PRO A 203 -14.09 27.32 -12.10
C PRO A 203 -13.94 27.58 -13.61
N ASP A 204 -13.01 28.47 -14.00
CA ASP A 204 -12.70 28.80 -15.40
C ASP A 204 -11.93 27.70 -16.15
N TYR A 205 -11.74 26.52 -15.55
CA TYR A 205 -11.04 25.37 -16.12
C TYR A 205 -11.88 24.08 -16.03
N LEU A 206 -11.42 23.00 -16.70
CA LEU A 206 -12.22 21.79 -16.95
C LEU A 206 -12.14 20.72 -15.85
N HIS A 207 -11.38 20.95 -14.77
CA HIS A 207 -11.17 19.94 -13.73
C HIS A 207 -12.16 20.09 -12.57
N PHE A 208 -13.43 19.83 -12.86
CA PHE A 208 -14.51 19.86 -11.85
C PHE A 208 -15.57 18.80 -12.14
N LEU A 209 -16.36 18.47 -11.13
CA LEU A 209 -17.58 17.67 -11.24
C LEU A 209 -18.80 18.51 -10.87
N GLU A 210 -19.90 18.29 -11.57
CA GLU A 210 -21.17 18.96 -11.31
C GLU A 210 -22.36 18.00 -11.41
N GLY A 211 -23.52 18.45 -10.95
CA GLY A 211 -24.77 17.70 -11.02
C GLY A 211 -24.64 16.33 -10.35
N LYS A 212 -25.13 15.27 -11.02
CA LYS A 212 -25.15 13.93 -10.42
C LYS A 212 -23.77 13.37 -10.11
N GLN A 213 -22.70 13.79 -10.80
CA GLN A 213 -21.35 13.34 -10.48
C GLN A 213 -20.85 13.91 -9.16
N ALA A 214 -21.08 15.19 -8.90
CA ALA A 214 -20.74 15.84 -7.64
C ALA A 214 -21.56 15.28 -6.47
N GLU A 215 -22.88 15.13 -6.66
CA GLU A 215 -23.79 14.53 -5.67
C GLU A 215 -23.35 13.10 -5.26
N ILE A 216 -23.14 12.22 -6.23
CA ILE A 216 -22.68 10.83 -5.96
C ILE A 216 -21.29 10.80 -5.33
N THR A 217 -20.39 11.72 -5.72
CA THR A 217 -19.07 11.81 -5.06
C THR A 217 -19.22 12.17 -3.59
N SER A 218 -20.11 13.09 -3.24
CA SER A 218 -20.45 13.42 -1.84
C SER A 218 -21.10 12.24 -1.11
N GLU A 219 -22.02 11.51 -1.75
CA GLU A 219 -22.59 10.30 -1.15
C GLU A 219 -21.51 9.25 -0.85
N LEU A 220 -20.57 9.03 -1.78
CA LEU A 220 -19.47 8.09 -1.61
C LEU A 220 -18.47 8.53 -0.53
N LEU A 221 -18.22 9.82 -0.36
CA LEU A 221 -17.36 10.37 0.70
C LEU A 221 -17.94 10.12 2.11
N LYS A 222 -19.26 10.04 2.24
CA LYS A 222 -19.97 9.78 3.51
C LYS A 222 -19.97 8.31 3.91
N ILE A 223 -19.63 7.40 3.00
CA ILE A 223 -19.60 5.98 3.27
C ILE A 223 -18.44 5.68 4.23
N MET A 224 -18.78 5.14 5.39
CA MET A 224 -17.80 4.75 6.40
C MET A 224 -17.55 3.23 6.39
N GLN A 225 -18.53 2.45 5.96
CA GLN A 225 -18.45 1.00 5.90
C GLN A 225 -18.68 0.51 4.46
N PRO A 226 -17.83 -0.38 3.92
CA PRO A 226 -17.95 -0.86 2.54
C PRO A 226 -19.31 -1.48 2.19
N GLU A 227 -20.05 -2.01 3.17
CA GLU A 227 -21.38 -2.59 2.99
C GLU A 227 -22.40 -1.57 2.51
N GLU A 228 -22.24 -0.30 2.86
CA GLU A 228 -23.12 0.79 2.44
C GLU A 228 -23.06 1.04 0.92
N LEU A 229 -21.98 0.62 0.26
CA LEU A 229 -21.83 0.66 -1.20
C LEU A 229 -22.93 -0.11 -1.95
N ALA A 230 -23.59 -1.06 -1.29
CA ALA A 230 -24.71 -1.78 -1.89
C ALA A 230 -25.93 -0.86 -2.17
N GLN A 231 -26.03 0.28 -1.50
CA GLN A 231 -27.10 1.27 -1.65
C GLN A 231 -26.84 2.19 -2.86
N ILE A 232 -25.58 2.36 -3.26
CA ILE A 232 -25.18 3.22 -4.37
C ILE A 232 -25.38 2.48 -5.69
N LYS A 233 -26.43 2.86 -6.42
CA LYS A 233 -26.77 2.21 -7.70
C LYS A 233 -26.28 3.03 -8.88
N LEU A 234 -25.19 2.60 -9.48
CA LEU A 234 -24.60 3.22 -10.65
C LEU A 234 -24.60 2.25 -11.83
N ASN A 235 -24.80 2.81 -13.02
CA ASN A 235 -24.49 2.07 -14.23
C ASN A 235 -23.00 2.09 -14.53
N GLN A 236 -22.56 1.26 -15.45
CA GLN A 236 -21.18 1.10 -15.84
C GLN A 236 -20.54 2.41 -16.34
N ASP A 237 -21.22 3.13 -17.23
CA ASP A 237 -20.68 4.34 -17.83
C ASP A 237 -20.48 5.43 -16.78
N PHE A 238 -21.37 5.53 -15.83
CA PHE A 238 -21.24 6.50 -14.73
C PHE A 238 -20.06 6.16 -13.82
N ARG A 239 -19.87 4.88 -13.46
CA ARG A 239 -18.67 4.44 -12.72
C ARG A 239 -17.37 4.78 -13.46
N ARG A 240 -17.34 4.55 -14.78
CA ARG A 240 -16.18 4.88 -15.61
C ARG A 240 -15.86 6.37 -15.62
N GLN A 241 -16.89 7.21 -15.73
CA GLN A 241 -16.74 8.67 -15.68
C GLN A 241 -16.17 9.13 -14.33
N LEU A 242 -16.70 8.64 -13.23
CA LEU A 242 -16.19 8.96 -11.89
C LEU A 242 -14.74 8.49 -11.69
N LEU A 243 -14.41 7.24 -12.08
CA LEU A 243 -13.04 6.74 -11.98
C LEU A 243 -12.05 7.57 -12.80
N HIS A 244 -12.48 8.07 -13.98
CA HIS A 244 -11.64 8.96 -14.78
C HIS A 244 -11.44 10.31 -14.11
N ALA A 245 -12.48 10.88 -13.52
CA ALA A 245 -12.38 12.11 -12.75
C ALA A 245 -11.47 11.96 -11.53
N TYR A 246 -11.59 10.84 -10.81
CA TYR A 246 -10.72 10.56 -9.66
C TYR A 246 -9.26 10.31 -10.09
N GLU A 247 -9.00 9.63 -11.22
CA GLU A 247 -7.64 9.56 -11.78
C GLU A 247 -7.08 10.96 -12.09
N THR A 248 -7.92 11.87 -12.61
CA THR A 248 -7.54 13.27 -12.84
C THR A 248 -7.21 13.97 -11.53
N TYR A 249 -8.03 13.79 -10.50
CA TYR A 249 -7.76 14.31 -9.17
C TYR A 249 -6.38 13.88 -8.65
N TYR A 250 -6.04 12.58 -8.71
CA TYR A 250 -4.73 12.09 -8.32
C TYR A 250 -3.58 12.69 -9.13
N ARG A 251 -3.76 12.92 -10.43
CA ARG A 251 -2.75 13.56 -11.29
C ARG A 251 -2.49 15.03 -10.92
N LEU A 252 -3.50 15.73 -10.42
CA LEU A 252 -3.38 17.11 -9.96
C LEU A 252 -2.61 17.21 -8.63
N HIS A 253 -2.73 16.21 -7.76
CA HIS A 253 -2.19 16.26 -6.40
C HIS A 253 -0.89 15.47 -6.21
N ILE A 254 -0.59 14.51 -7.08
CA ILE A 254 0.60 13.66 -6.96
C ILE A 254 1.54 13.90 -8.15
N GLN A 255 2.73 14.40 -7.82
CA GLN A 255 3.78 14.57 -8.83
C GLN A 255 4.15 13.21 -9.45
N ASP A 256 4.34 13.18 -10.78
CA ASP A 256 4.70 11.98 -11.55
C ASP A 256 3.73 10.80 -11.37
N PHE A 257 2.44 11.07 -11.13
CA PHE A 257 1.42 10.03 -11.00
C PHE A 257 1.32 9.15 -12.26
N GLY A 258 1.43 9.76 -13.45
CA GLY A 258 1.33 9.07 -14.73
C GLY A 258 -0.07 8.47 -14.99
N THR A 259 -0.16 7.44 -15.84
CA THR A 259 -1.41 6.74 -16.16
C THR A 259 -1.58 5.47 -15.35
N MET A 260 -2.83 5.15 -15.01
CA MET A 260 -3.21 3.87 -14.39
C MET A 260 -3.32 2.78 -15.45
N LYS A 261 -2.61 1.65 -15.27
CA LYS A 261 -2.63 0.50 -16.18
C LYS A 261 -3.83 -0.41 -15.95
N THR A 262 -4.35 -0.41 -14.73
CA THR A 262 -5.48 -1.25 -14.32
C THR A 262 -6.83 -0.66 -14.70
N LEU A 263 -6.96 0.66 -14.89
CA LEU A 263 -8.22 1.30 -15.27
C LEU A 263 -8.83 0.77 -16.57
N PRO A 264 -8.08 0.55 -17.68
CA PRO A 264 -8.64 -0.06 -18.88
C PRO A 264 -9.22 -1.46 -18.61
N VAL A 265 -8.55 -2.26 -17.77
CA VAL A 265 -9.00 -3.61 -17.40
C VAL A 265 -10.31 -3.56 -16.59
N LEU A 266 -10.38 -2.66 -15.61
CA LEU A 266 -11.62 -2.45 -14.83
C LEU A 266 -12.79 -2.03 -15.71
N ARG A 267 -12.55 -1.19 -16.73
CA ARG A 267 -13.57 -0.75 -17.67
C ARG A 267 -14.19 -1.89 -18.47
N GLU A 268 -13.43 -2.94 -18.73
CA GLU A 268 -13.91 -4.12 -19.45
C GLU A 268 -14.64 -5.10 -18.53
N LEU A 269 -14.15 -5.29 -17.29
CA LEU A 269 -14.61 -6.33 -16.38
C LEU A 269 -15.80 -5.91 -15.51
N LEU A 270 -15.88 -4.64 -15.12
CA LEU A 270 -16.99 -4.11 -14.30
C LEU A 270 -18.09 -3.48 -15.16
N GLY A 271 -18.13 -3.93 -16.40
CA GLY A 271 -19.07 -3.51 -17.38
C GLY A 271 -20.48 -4.02 -17.20
#